data_372943c16013cc2404b9026f361e3ae8
#
_entry.id   372943c16013cc2404b9026f361e3ae8
#
_cell.length_a   1.000
_cell.length_b   1.000
_cell.length_c   1.000
_cell.angle_alpha   90.00
_cell.angle_beta   90.00
_cell.angle_gamma   90.00
#
_symmetry.space_group_name_H-M   'P 1'
#
loop_
_entity.id
_entity.type
_entity.pdbx_description
1 polymer ?
#
loop_
_entity_poly.entity_id
_entity_poly.type
_entity_poly.pdbx_seq_one_letter_code
_entity_poly.pdbx_strand_id
1 'polypeptide(L)'
;SGDVECRITGDFAAAEHPEKTVEAARKAFAKSGDAAVEPGRFEVRNPEGLFVPVSLFNELRRQLYAQISVENKKGNLPETDAPHRIQTAKWVIKTDSLAKIAAIAPDEADEIIYLLNEQSDANELKKLPKNKLRLALPTVCRRVDKFKPLIETLLAQGYKKWEIGNYWGLSVLPKNGIDLSFDAPLYMLNTQAMQMAKEMNVGRVTLSVEDQLDNLSLIAAQAPLPVTMVVYQDAALFTSAACIRSNACKDCPRGEKWLKLEKDGQKYQALSKDCQTMLFAEQPLCFAAEAAEIKADYYRVDFVYKSYEAAKAAQVWNKVRRFEDVANCRKANLYRCL
;
A
#
# COMPACT_ATOMS: atom_id res chain seq x y z
N SER A 1 -3.09 -31.95 -10.36
CA SER A 1 -2.48 -31.64 -11.65
C SER A 1 -3.56 -31.72 -12.72
N GLY A 2 -4.01 -30.56 -13.22
CA GLY A 2 -4.92 -30.48 -14.34
C GLY A 2 -4.13 -30.44 -15.65
N ASP A 3 -4.65 -31.02 -16.70
CA ASP A 3 -4.08 -30.90 -18.04
C ASP A 3 -4.45 -29.51 -18.59
N VAL A 4 -3.47 -28.62 -18.69
CA VAL A 4 -3.66 -27.27 -19.26
C VAL A 4 -3.14 -27.28 -20.67
N GLU A 5 -3.99 -26.89 -21.63
CA GLU A 5 -3.66 -26.84 -23.05
C GLU A 5 -3.76 -25.41 -23.58
N CYS A 6 -2.69 -24.92 -24.23
CA CYS A 6 -2.68 -23.65 -24.95
C CYS A 6 -2.36 -23.91 -26.43
N ARG A 7 -3.05 -23.20 -27.32
CA ARG A 7 -2.87 -23.32 -28.77
C ARG A 7 -2.62 -21.95 -29.39
N ILE A 8 -1.69 -21.93 -30.34
CA ILE A 8 -1.48 -20.80 -31.24
C ILE A 8 -1.66 -21.33 -32.66
N THR A 9 -2.45 -20.63 -33.43
CA THR A 9 -2.66 -20.96 -34.86
C THR A 9 -1.87 -20.00 -35.72
N GLY A 10 -1.33 -20.48 -36.83
CA GLY A 10 -0.59 -19.69 -37.81
C GLY A 10 -0.20 -20.51 -39.00
N ASP A 11 0.18 -19.85 -40.08
CA ASP A 11 0.73 -20.49 -41.26
C ASP A 11 2.26 -20.66 -41.07
N PHE A 12 2.72 -21.89 -40.94
CA PHE A 12 4.11 -22.19 -40.67
C PHE A 12 4.77 -22.79 -41.90
N ALA A 13 5.85 -22.17 -42.39
CA ALA A 13 6.64 -22.71 -43.48
C ALA A 13 7.61 -23.80 -42.99
N ALA A 14 8.08 -24.63 -43.91
CA ALA A 14 9.15 -25.59 -43.62
C ALA A 14 10.42 -24.86 -43.19
N ALA A 15 11.09 -25.35 -42.13
CA ALA A 15 12.31 -24.78 -41.63
C ALA A 15 13.53 -25.30 -42.43
N GLU A 16 14.47 -24.43 -42.77
CA GLU A 16 15.78 -24.83 -43.30
C GLU A 16 16.58 -25.66 -42.29
N HIS A 17 16.36 -25.41 -41.02
CA HIS A 17 17.02 -26.04 -39.89
C HIS A 17 16.01 -26.40 -38.78
N PRO A 18 15.25 -27.52 -38.89
CA PRO A 18 14.23 -27.88 -37.91
C PRO A 18 14.74 -28.04 -36.47
N GLU A 19 16.00 -28.47 -36.33
CA GLU A 19 16.65 -28.60 -35.01
C GLU A 19 16.79 -27.26 -34.26
N LYS A 20 16.96 -26.14 -34.98
CA LYS A 20 17.01 -24.81 -34.40
C LYS A 20 15.65 -24.37 -33.84
N THR A 21 14.57 -24.75 -34.49
CA THR A 21 13.20 -24.51 -33.99
C THR A 21 12.96 -25.22 -32.66
N VAL A 22 13.37 -26.49 -32.56
CA VAL A 22 13.28 -27.27 -31.31
C VAL A 22 14.12 -26.66 -30.20
N GLU A 23 15.36 -26.23 -30.52
CA GLU A 23 16.23 -25.57 -29.55
C GLU A 23 15.67 -24.22 -29.10
N ALA A 24 15.09 -23.44 -30.01
CA ALA A 24 14.45 -22.16 -29.71
C ALA A 24 13.24 -22.35 -28.76
N ALA A 25 12.41 -23.38 -29.00
CA ALA A 25 11.32 -23.74 -28.10
C ALA A 25 11.83 -24.08 -26.71
N ARG A 26 12.85 -24.94 -26.60
CA ARG A 26 13.46 -25.33 -25.32
C ARG A 26 13.98 -24.10 -24.56
N LYS A 27 14.72 -23.19 -25.24
CA LYS A 27 15.24 -21.96 -24.63
C LYS A 27 14.12 -21.02 -24.18
N ALA A 28 13.02 -20.93 -24.94
CA ALA A 28 11.89 -20.09 -24.58
C ALA A 28 11.18 -20.59 -23.33
N PHE A 29 10.91 -21.90 -23.22
CA PHE A 29 10.20 -22.49 -22.08
C PHE A 29 11.09 -22.77 -20.86
N ALA A 30 12.42 -22.77 -21.00
CA ALA A 30 13.33 -22.82 -19.86
C ALA A 30 13.31 -21.55 -18.98
N LYS A 31 12.71 -20.46 -19.49
CA LYS A 31 12.59 -19.20 -18.74
C LYS A 31 11.28 -19.20 -17.97
N SER A 32 11.31 -19.38 -16.68
CA SER A 32 10.12 -19.30 -15.82
C SER A 32 9.60 -17.85 -15.63
N GLY A 33 10.44 -16.83 -15.85
CA GLY A 33 10.08 -15.44 -15.56
C GLY A 33 9.69 -15.29 -14.08
N ASP A 34 8.64 -14.51 -13.82
CA ASP A 34 8.08 -14.32 -12.47
C ASP A 34 7.05 -15.41 -12.09
N ALA A 35 6.91 -16.46 -12.89
CA ALA A 35 5.99 -17.54 -12.58
C ALA A 35 6.57 -18.46 -11.49
N ALA A 36 5.78 -18.75 -10.46
CA ALA A 36 6.13 -19.69 -9.37
C ALA A 36 6.10 -21.17 -9.85
N VAL A 37 6.54 -21.43 -11.09
CA VAL A 37 6.53 -22.74 -11.73
C VAL A 37 7.91 -23.01 -12.29
N GLU A 38 8.54 -24.10 -11.84
CA GLU A 38 9.78 -24.59 -12.45
C GLU A 38 9.42 -25.57 -13.56
N PRO A 39 9.95 -25.37 -14.79
CA PRO A 39 9.74 -26.30 -15.88
C PRO A 39 10.41 -27.65 -15.57
N GLY A 40 9.61 -28.69 -15.48
CA GLY A 40 10.06 -30.05 -15.29
C GLY A 40 10.54 -30.68 -16.60
N ARG A 41 10.10 -31.92 -16.87
CA ARG A 41 10.41 -32.62 -18.12
C ARG A 41 9.71 -31.96 -19.29
N PHE A 42 10.46 -31.54 -20.31
CA PHE A 42 9.96 -30.84 -21.49
C PHE A 42 10.28 -31.61 -22.77
N GLU A 43 9.24 -31.92 -23.57
CA GLU A 43 9.38 -32.58 -24.85
C GLU A 43 8.89 -31.67 -25.98
N VAL A 44 9.65 -31.53 -27.05
CA VAL A 44 9.27 -30.80 -28.25
C VAL A 44 9.15 -31.78 -29.41
N ARG A 45 7.98 -31.81 -30.04
CA ARG A 45 7.71 -32.62 -31.25
C ARG A 45 7.47 -31.68 -32.43
N ASN A 46 8.30 -31.76 -33.44
CA ASN A 46 8.18 -31.03 -34.72
C ASN A 46 8.37 -32.02 -35.89
N PRO A 47 7.46 -32.97 -36.08
CA PRO A 47 7.63 -34.03 -37.07
C PRO A 47 7.61 -33.52 -38.51
N GLU A 48 6.95 -32.40 -38.76
CA GLU A 48 6.83 -31.79 -40.10
C GLU A 48 7.98 -30.82 -40.40
N GLY A 49 8.89 -30.62 -39.46
CA GLY A 49 10.07 -29.74 -39.63
C GLY A 49 9.71 -28.27 -39.86
N LEU A 50 8.66 -27.77 -39.19
CA LEU A 50 8.16 -26.41 -39.40
C LEU A 50 9.03 -25.37 -38.67
N PHE A 51 9.10 -24.18 -39.24
CA PHE A 51 9.68 -23.01 -38.64
C PHE A 51 8.64 -22.27 -37.77
N VAL A 52 8.93 -22.07 -36.50
CA VAL A 52 8.09 -21.28 -35.57
C VAL A 52 8.91 -20.12 -35.00
N PRO A 53 8.48 -18.86 -35.17
CA PRO A 53 9.14 -17.71 -34.59
C PRO A 53 9.25 -17.78 -33.05
N VAL A 54 10.38 -17.36 -32.50
CA VAL A 54 10.63 -17.35 -31.04
C VAL A 54 9.61 -16.50 -30.30
N SER A 55 9.06 -15.46 -30.92
CA SER A 55 7.99 -14.62 -30.36
C SER A 55 6.74 -15.43 -30.01
N LEU A 56 6.36 -16.37 -30.87
CA LEU A 56 5.20 -17.26 -30.65
C LEU A 56 5.45 -18.25 -29.50
N PHE A 57 6.66 -18.79 -29.36
CA PHE A 57 7.00 -19.62 -28.20
C PHE A 57 6.94 -18.82 -26.90
N ASN A 58 7.39 -17.56 -26.90
CA ASN A 58 7.28 -16.70 -25.73
C ASN A 58 5.83 -16.33 -25.40
N GLU A 59 5.00 -16.15 -26.41
CA GLU A 59 3.58 -15.89 -26.22
C GLU A 59 2.86 -17.12 -25.66
N LEU A 60 3.09 -18.30 -26.26
CA LEU A 60 2.53 -19.58 -25.80
C LEU A 60 2.92 -19.88 -24.35
N ARG A 61 4.20 -19.64 -24.02
CA ARG A 61 4.68 -19.79 -22.64
C ARG A 61 3.93 -18.86 -21.68
N ARG A 62 3.73 -17.58 -22.05
CA ARG A 62 3.01 -16.62 -21.20
C ARG A 62 1.55 -17.06 -20.96
N GLN A 63 0.87 -17.49 -22.03
CA GLN A 63 -0.50 -17.99 -21.93
C GLN A 63 -0.58 -19.25 -21.07
N LEU A 64 0.32 -20.22 -21.25
CA LEU A 64 0.39 -21.44 -20.46
C LEU A 64 0.63 -21.14 -18.97
N TYR A 65 1.63 -20.30 -18.66
CA TYR A 65 1.97 -19.99 -17.27
C TYR A 65 0.89 -19.14 -16.58
N ALA A 66 0.19 -18.30 -17.33
CA ALA A 66 -0.98 -17.58 -16.80
C ALA A 66 -2.10 -18.56 -16.38
N GLN A 67 -2.41 -19.55 -17.20
CA GLN A 67 -3.43 -20.56 -16.89
C GLN A 67 -3.02 -21.46 -15.71
N ILE A 68 -1.77 -21.94 -15.68
CA ILE A 68 -1.23 -22.73 -14.55
C ILE A 68 -1.26 -21.91 -13.25
N SER A 69 -0.94 -20.63 -13.32
CA SER A 69 -0.98 -19.73 -12.16
C SER A 69 -2.40 -19.54 -11.62
N VAL A 70 -3.41 -19.53 -12.49
CA VAL A 70 -4.82 -19.47 -12.08
C VAL A 70 -5.27 -20.76 -11.42
N GLU A 71 -4.87 -21.94 -11.96
CA GLU A 71 -5.19 -23.23 -11.35
C GLU A 71 -4.47 -23.46 -10.02
N ASN A 72 -3.18 -23.10 -9.92
CA ASN A 72 -2.43 -23.18 -8.67
C ASN A 72 -2.94 -22.21 -7.59
N LYS A 73 -3.56 -21.09 -7.99
CA LYS A 73 -4.25 -20.21 -7.04
C LYS A 73 -5.51 -20.82 -6.45
N LYS A 74 -6.07 -21.88 -7.06
CA LYS A 74 -7.22 -22.64 -6.51
C LYS A 74 -6.78 -23.78 -5.57
N GLY A 75 -5.51 -24.14 -5.54
CA GLY A 75 -4.98 -25.26 -4.76
C GLY A 75 -4.37 -24.81 -3.44
N ASN A 76 -4.99 -25.22 -2.31
CA ASN A 76 -4.40 -25.25 -0.96
C ASN A 76 -3.93 -23.94 -0.34
N LEU A 77 -4.54 -22.80 -0.64
CA LEU A 77 -4.43 -21.66 0.28
C LEU A 77 -5.20 -22.00 1.56
N PRO A 78 -4.64 -21.71 2.74
CA PRO A 78 -5.37 -21.89 3.99
C PRO A 78 -6.67 -21.10 3.91
N GLU A 79 -7.77 -21.71 4.42
CA GLU A 79 -9.05 -21.03 4.52
C GLU A 79 -8.88 -19.76 5.36
N THR A 80 -9.42 -18.66 4.88
CA THR A 80 -9.53 -17.43 5.68
C THR A 80 -10.85 -17.47 6.46
N ASP A 81 -10.85 -16.81 7.61
CA ASP A 81 -12.08 -16.62 8.36
C ASP A 81 -13.16 -15.94 7.50
N ALA A 82 -14.42 -16.11 7.91
CA ALA A 82 -15.53 -15.43 7.26
C ALA A 82 -15.30 -13.91 7.19
N PRO A 83 -15.75 -13.23 6.11
CA PRO A 83 -15.56 -11.81 5.94
C PRO A 83 -16.10 -11.01 7.13
N HIS A 84 -15.28 -10.11 7.65
CA HIS A 84 -15.70 -9.15 8.65
C HIS A 84 -16.60 -8.09 8.00
N ARG A 85 -17.65 -7.65 8.72
CA ARG A 85 -18.50 -6.54 8.27
C ARG A 85 -19.00 -5.73 9.46
N ILE A 86 -18.95 -4.40 9.31
CA ILE A 86 -19.65 -3.49 10.22
C ILE A 86 -20.92 -2.97 9.53
N GLN A 87 -21.93 -2.60 10.33
CA GLN A 87 -23.20 -2.11 9.78
C GLN A 87 -23.10 -0.73 9.14
N THR A 88 -22.27 0.14 9.72
CA THR A 88 -22.10 1.53 9.28
C THR A 88 -20.63 1.87 9.18
N ALA A 89 -20.21 2.31 8.01
CA ALA A 89 -18.83 2.75 7.78
C ALA A 89 -18.49 3.98 8.63
N LYS A 90 -17.24 4.02 9.11
CA LYS A 90 -16.72 5.07 9.98
C LYS A 90 -15.75 5.97 9.23
N TRP A 91 -15.69 7.24 9.65
CA TRP A 91 -14.79 8.22 9.07
C TRP A 91 -13.61 8.53 9.99
N VAL A 92 -12.42 8.51 9.42
CA VAL A 92 -11.15 8.64 10.15
C VAL A 92 -10.34 9.78 9.55
N ILE A 93 -9.75 10.61 10.42
CA ILE A 93 -8.77 11.62 10.04
C ILE A 93 -7.39 11.16 10.52
N LYS A 94 -6.38 11.20 9.64
CA LYS A 94 -4.98 11.05 10.04
C LYS A 94 -4.25 12.38 9.90
N THR A 95 -3.53 12.78 10.94
CA THR A 95 -2.79 14.06 10.97
C THR A 95 -1.50 13.94 11.77
N ASP A 96 -0.52 14.80 11.47
CA ASP A 96 0.71 15.01 12.26
C ASP A 96 0.68 16.32 13.04
N SER A 97 -0.44 17.08 12.95
CA SER A 97 -0.62 18.35 13.70
C SER A 97 -2.09 18.66 13.88
N LEU A 98 -2.51 18.95 15.12
CA LEU A 98 -3.88 19.36 15.42
C LEU A 98 -4.26 20.68 14.75
N ALA A 99 -3.29 21.57 14.52
CA ALA A 99 -3.53 22.83 13.83
C ALA A 99 -4.05 22.64 12.40
N LYS A 100 -3.63 21.57 11.70
CA LYS A 100 -4.11 21.25 10.33
C LYS A 100 -5.59 20.92 10.28
N ILE A 101 -6.14 20.38 11.35
CA ILE A 101 -7.54 19.94 11.43
C ILE A 101 -8.39 20.82 12.37
N ALA A 102 -7.88 21.99 12.77
CA ALA A 102 -8.54 22.83 13.77
C ALA A 102 -9.94 23.35 13.35
N ALA A 103 -10.22 23.39 12.03
CA ALA A 103 -11.55 23.76 11.52
C ALA A 103 -12.51 22.57 11.37
N ILE A 104 -12.08 21.35 11.73
CA ILE A 104 -12.91 20.14 11.74
C ILE A 104 -13.25 19.82 13.18
N ALA A 105 -14.55 19.79 13.52
CA ALA A 105 -14.98 19.44 14.86
C ALA A 105 -14.56 17.99 15.21
N PRO A 106 -14.01 17.72 16.41
CA PRO A 106 -13.56 16.38 16.79
C PRO A 106 -14.68 15.31 16.70
N ASP A 107 -15.93 15.73 16.82
CA ASP A 107 -17.09 14.83 16.73
C ASP A 107 -17.49 14.46 15.30
N GLU A 108 -17.00 15.17 14.31
CA GLU A 108 -17.24 14.85 12.89
C GLU A 108 -16.48 13.60 12.43
N ALA A 109 -15.39 13.23 13.11
CA ALA A 109 -14.65 12.01 12.87
C ALA A 109 -14.94 10.97 13.96
N ASP A 110 -15.07 9.72 13.57
CA ASP A 110 -15.21 8.58 14.50
C ASP A 110 -13.89 8.26 15.19
N GLU A 111 -12.76 8.50 14.50
CA GLU A 111 -11.42 8.29 15.04
C GLU A 111 -10.44 9.31 14.44
N ILE A 112 -9.50 9.77 15.25
CA ILE A 112 -8.37 10.61 14.84
C ILE A 112 -7.10 9.78 15.01
N ILE A 113 -6.32 9.63 13.94
CA ILE A 113 -5.00 9.00 13.96
C ILE A 113 -3.96 10.10 14.01
N TYR A 114 -3.15 10.14 15.06
CA TYR A 114 -2.07 11.11 15.19
C TYR A 114 -0.73 10.46 14.87
N LEU A 115 -0.08 10.92 13.79
CA LEU A 115 1.25 10.45 13.39
C LEU A 115 2.31 11.08 14.31
N LEU A 116 2.91 10.24 15.14
CA LEU A 116 3.99 10.63 16.03
C LEU A 116 5.27 10.98 15.27
N ASN A 117 6.01 11.94 15.81
CA ASN A 117 7.36 12.31 15.38
C ASN A 117 8.24 12.52 16.62
N GLU A 118 9.54 12.78 16.43
CA GLU A 118 10.48 12.95 17.54
C GLU A 118 10.22 14.17 18.43
N GLN A 119 9.41 15.14 17.96
CA GLN A 119 9.02 16.33 18.70
C GLN A 119 7.58 16.25 19.24
N SER A 120 6.91 15.11 19.09
CA SER A 120 5.54 14.97 19.57
C SER A 120 5.45 15.15 21.07
N ASP A 121 4.55 16.05 21.50
CA ASP A 121 4.29 16.33 22.92
C ASP A 121 3.04 15.58 23.38
N ALA A 122 3.23 14.72 24.39
CA ALA A 122 2.13 14.01 25.02
C ALA A 122 1.04 14.95 25.61
N ASN A 123 1.38 16.22 25.92
CA ASN A 123 0.41 17.18 26.41
C ASN A 123 -0.54 17.71 25.32
N GLU A 124 -0.07 17.82 24.07
CA GLU A 124 -0.97 18.16 22.96
C GLU A 124 -2.03 17.07 22.74
N LEU A 125 -1.64 15.81 22.89
CA LEU A 125 -2.53 14.67 22.69
C LEU A 125 -3.64 14.60 23.75
N LYS A 126 -3.44 15.17 24.93
CA LYS A 126 -4.48 15.25 25.99
C LYS A 126 -5.68 16.12 25.60
N LYS A 127 -5.53 16.98 24.58
CA LYS A 127 -6.63 17.81 24.04
C LYS A 127 -7.68 17.00 23.29
N LEU A 128 -7.33 15.78 22.86
CA LEU A 128 -8.21 14.89 22.14
C LEU A 128 -8.80 13.81 23.06
N PRO A 129 -10.06 13.38 22.82
CA PRO A 129 -10.65 12.30 23.58
C PRO A 129 -9.92 10.99 23.30
N LYS A 130 -9.37 10.35 24.33
CA LYS A 130 -8.57 9.12 24.20
C LYS A 130 -9.30 7.98 23.50
N ASN A 131 -10.60 7.88 23.68
CA ASN A 131 -11.42 6.85 23.02
C ASN A 131 -11.52 7.02 21.52
N LYS A 132 -11.31 8.24 20.99
CA LYS A 132 -11.27 8.54 19.56
C LYS A 132 -9.84 8.63 19.01
N LEU A 133 -8.80 8.63 19.85
CA LEU A 133 -7.42 8.83 19.42
C LEU A 133 -6.68 7.51 19.23
N ARG A 134 -6.10 7.31 18.06
CA ARG A 134 -5.13 6.28 17.71
C ARG A 134 -3.76 6.94 17.46
N LEU A 135 -2.70 6.36 17.96
CA LEU A 135 -1.34 6.85 17.80
C LEU A 135 -0.64 6.06 16.70
N ALA A 136 -0.19 6.72 15.64
CA ALA A 136 0.54 6.10 14.55
C ALA A 136 2.05 6.28 14.72
N LEU A 137 2.81 5.20 14.60
CA LEU A 137 4.26 5.26 14.53
C LEU A 137 4.71 5.61 13.10
N PRO A 138 5.81 6.36 12.93
CA PRO A 138 6.33 6.65 11.58
C PRO A 138 6.73 5.36 10.86
N THR A 139 6.39 5.27 9.59
CA THR A 139 6.69 4.09 8.76
C THR A 139 8.19 3.79 8.71
N VAL A 140 9.01 4.83 8.57
CA VAL A 140 10.47 4.69 8.61
C VAL A 140 10.99 5.35 9.89
N CYS A 141 11.63 4.57 10.74
CA CYS A 141 12.26 5.05 11.96
C CYS A 141 13.72 4.60 12.00
N ARG A 142 14.64 5.53 12.01
CA ARG A 142 16.09 5.26 12.10
C ARG A 142 16.63 5.32 13.51
N ARG A 143 15.88 5.92 14.44
CA ARG A 143 16.27 6.14 15.82
C ARG A 143 15.16 5.65 16.76
N VAL A 144 14.98 4.36 16.80
CA VAL A 144 13.95 3.69 17.63
C VAL A 144 14.14 4.05 19.11
N ASP A 145 15.39 4.21 19.56
CA ASP A 145 15.77 4.64 20.90
C ASP A 145 15.15 6.00 21.29
N LYS A 146 14.93 6.91 20.35
CA LYS A 146 14.27 8.20 20.57
C LYS A 146 12.76 8.07 20.76
N PHE A 147 12.13 7.12 20.08
CA PHE A 147 10.70 6.89 20.19
C PHE A 147 10.31 6.05 21.42
N LYS A 148 11.18 5.16 21.84
CA LYS A 148 10.88 4.21 22.92
C LYS A 148 10.40 4.88 24.22
N PRO A 149 11.07 5.91 24.77
CA PRO A 149 10.61 6.60 25.98
C PRO A 149 9.24 7.29 25.80
N LEU A 150 8.98 7.87 24.62
CA LEU A 150 7.69 8.48 24.33
C LEU A 150 6.58 7.42 24.29
N ILE A 151 6.82 6.29 23.61
CA ILE A 151 5.86 5.18 23.53
C ILE A 151 5.56 4.64 24.93
N GLU A 152 6.56 4.38 25.75
CA GLU A 152 6.41 3.90 27.13
C GLU A 152 5.58 4.88 27.97
N THR A 153 5.83 6.19 27.84
CA THR A 153 5.06 7.23 28.52
C THR A 153 3.60 7.23 28.10
N LEU A 154 3.32 7.13 26.80
CA LEU A 154 1.98 7.13 26.26
C LEU A 154 1.20 5.85 26.65
N LEU A 155 1.87 4.69 26.65
CA LEU A 155 1.30 3.43 27.14
C LEU A 155 0.95 3.53 28.64
N ALA A 156 1.86 4.07 29.46
CA ALA A 156 1.62 4.30 30.89
C ALA A 156 0.47 5.28 31.15
N GLN A 157 0.26 6.24 30.25
CA GLN A 157 -0.88 7.16 30.29
C GLN A 157 -2.19 6.52 29.82
N GLY A 158 -2.18 5.25 29.40
CA GLY A 158 -3.37 4.48 29.02
C GLY A 158 -3.83 4.66 27.58
N TYR A 159 -2.98 5.13 26.67
CA TYR A 159 -3.27 5.10 25.23
C TYR A 159 -3.18 3.66 24.71
N LYS A 160 -4.30 3.13 24.23
CA LYS A 160 -4.41 1.71 23.84
C LYS A 160 -4.52 1.48 22.33
N LYS A 161 -4.87 2.51 21.54
CA LYS A 161 -5.03 2.40 20.09
C LYS A 161 -3.76 2.83 19.39
N TRP A 162 -3.19 1.91 18.60
CA TRP A 162 -1.90 2.12 17.91
C TRP A 162 -2.01 1.72 16.46
N GLU A 163 -1.27 2.42 15.58
CA GLU A 163 -1.13 2.10 14.17
C GLU A 163 0.36 2.00 13.82
N ILE A 164 0.72 0.98 13.03
CA ILE A 164 2.08 0.81 12.52
C ILE A 164 2.05 0.64 11.00
N GLY A 165 3.00 1.30 10.32
CA GLY A 165 3.24 1.15 8.89
C GLY A 165 4.52 0.34 8.59
N ASN A 166 5.13 -0.26 9.61
CA ASN A 166 6.34 -1.08 9.47
C ASN A 166 6.50 -1.98 10.70
N TYR A 167 7.10 -3.15 10.53
CA TYR A 167 7.28 -4.17 11.58
C TYR A 167 8.17 -3.73 12.75
N TRP A 168 8.97 -2.66 12.63
CA TRP A 168 9.73 -2.16 13.78
C TRP A 168 8.81 -1.77 14.94
N GLY A 169 7.57 -1.33 14.65
CA GLY A 169 6.58 -1.00 15.67
C GLY A 169 6.24 -2.18 16.58
N LEU A 170 6.27 -3.43 16.06
CA LEU A 170 6.04 -4.63 16.87
C LEU A 170 7.13 -4.88 17.90
N SER A 171 8.34 -4.33 17.70
CA SER A 171 9.44 -4.48 18.65
C SER A 171 9.34 -3.57 19.88
N VAL A 172 8.49 -2.53 19.81
CA VAL A 172 8.35 -1.50 20.86
C VAL A 172 6.95 -1.44 21.46
N LEU A 173 5.97 -2.06 20.84
CA LEU A 173 4.60 -2.13 21.34
C LEU A 173 4.34 -3.47 22.06
N PRO A 174 3.49 -3.50 23.09
CA PRO A 174 3.11 -4.75 23.75
C PRO A 174 2.29 -5.63 22.81
N LYS A 175 2.48 -6.94 22.91
CA LYS A 175 1.75 -7.93 22.08
C LYS A 175 0.25 -8.01 22.41
N ASN A 176 -0.13 -7.66 23.63
CA ASN A 176 -1.50 -7.76 24.13
C ASN A 176 -1.91 -6.48 24.86
N GLY A 177 -3.20 -6.28 25.00
CA GLY A 177 -3.76 -5.16 25.77
C GLY A 177 -3.83 -3.84 25.00
N ILE A 178 -3.50 -3.85 23.71
CA ILE A 178 -3.66 -2.72 22.78
C ILE A 178 -4.56 -3.10 21.61
N ASP A 179 -5.18 -2.09 21.00
CA ASP A 179 -5.88 -2.17 19.72
C ASP A 179 -4.88 -1.74 18.63
N LEU A 180 -4.30 -2.71 17.93
CA LEU A 180 -3.29 -2.50 16.90
C LEU A 180 -3.93 -2.49 15.51
N SER A 181 -3.56 -1.52 14.67
CA SER A 181 -3.88 -1.52 13.24
C SER A 181 -2.61 -1.48 12.38
N PHE A 182 -2.70 -2.10 11.20
CA PHE A 182 -1.66 -2.03 10.16
C PHE A 182 -2.02 -0.95 9.14
N ASP A 183 -1.05 -0.08 8.83
CA ASP A 183 -1.19 0.97 7.83
C ASP A 183 -0.83 0.47 6.42
N ALA A 184 -1.25 1.21 5.40
CA ALA A 184 -1.08 0.91 3.97
C ALA A 184 0.34 0.46 3.55
N PRO A 185 1.45 1.00 4.10
CA PRO A 185 2.81 0.55 3.77
C PRO A 185 3.15 -0.89 4.15
N LEU A 186 2.29 -1.61 4.86
CA LEU A 186 2.45 -3.04 5.12
C LEU A 186 1.85 -3.93 4.02
N TYR A 187 1.28 -3.33 2.97
CA TYR A 187 0.85 -3.99 1.72
C TYR A 187 -0.03 -5.23 1.93
N MET A 188 -1.14 -5.07 2.65
CA MET A 188 -2.14 -6.13 2.80
C MET A 188 -2.93 -6.32 1.49
N LEU A 189 -2.33 -6.95 0.48
CA LEU A 189 -2.83 -7.04 -0.89
C LEU A 189 -3.67 -8.30 -1.17
N ASN A 190 -3.92 -9.12 -0.17
CA ASN A 190 -4.77 -10.31 -0.27
C ASN A 190 -5.28 -10.75 1.10
N THR A 191 -6.30 -11.61 1.11
CA THR A 191 -6.95 -12.09 2.32
C THR A 191 -6.05 -12.95 3.20
N GLN A 192 -5.07 -13.67 2.65
CA GLN A 192 -4.11 -14.48 3.42
C GLN A 192 -3.17 -13.61 4.24
N ALA A 193 -2.67 -12.50 3.66
CA ALA A 193 -1.87 -11.53 4.41
C ALA A 193 -2.69 -10.91 5.56
N MET A 194 -3.98 -10.64 5.33
CA MET A 194 -4.88 -10.16 6.37
C MET A 194 -5.18 -11.21 7.45
N GLN A 195 -5.31 -12.48 7.05
CA GLN A 195 -5.47 -13.57 8.01
C GLN A 195 -4.23 -13.70 8.91
N MET A 196 -3.04 -13.60 8.34
CA MET A 196 -1.78 -13.55 9.12
C MET A 196 -1.77 -12.35 10.08
N ALA A 197 -2.19 -11.17 9.63
CA ALA A 197 -2.28 -9.99 10.50
C ALA A 197 -3.26 -10.24 11.66
N LYS A 198 -4.40 -10.89 11.42
CA LYS A 198 -5.36 -11.28 12.44
C LYS A 198 -4.76 -12.23 13.49
N GLU A 199 -3.98 -13.22 13.07
CA GLU A 199 -3.25 -14.14 13.94
C GLU A 199 -2.19 -13.42 14.79
N MET A 200 -1.69 -12.28 14.32
CA MET A 200 -0.79 -11.37 15.07
C MET A 200 -1.54 -10.44 16.04
N ASN A 201 -2.84 -10.63 16.28
CA ASN A 201 -3.71 -9.77 17.08
C ASN A 201 -3.89 -8.35 16.52
N VAL A 202 -3.80 -8.20 15.20
CA VAL A 202 -4.13 -6.94 14.52
C VAL A 202 -5.64 -6.84 14.38
N GLY A 203 -6.21 -5.74 14.85
CA GLY A 203 -7.66 -5.52 14.84
C GLY A 203 -8.19 -4.85 13.56
N ARG A 204 -7.33 -4.26 12.73
CA ARG A 204 -7.71 -3.53 11.51
C ARG A 204 -6.52 -3.38 10.57
N VAL A 205 -6.76 -3.39 9.26
CA VAL A 205 -5.74 -3.11 8.25
C VAL A 205 -6.17 -1.97 7.33
N THR A 206 -5.20 -1.22 6.79
CA THR A 206 -5.42 -0.20 5.78
C THR A 206 -5.02 -0.74 4.42
N LEU A 207 -5.93 -0.64 3.45
CA LEU A 207 -5.71 -1.05 2.06
C LEU A 207 -4.62 -0.19 1.41
N SER A 208 -3.84 -0.78 0.53
CA SER A 208 -2.77 -0.07 -0.18
C SER A 208 -3.35 0.92 -1.18
N VAL A 209 -2.83 2.14 -1.20
CA VAL A 209 -3.18 3.16 -2.19
C VAL A 209 -2.48 2.94 -3.54
N GLU A 210 -1.60 1.96 -3.61
CA GLU A 210 -0.89 1.56 -4.84
C GLU A 210 -1.61 0.43 -5.58
N ASP A 211 -2.66 -0.13 -4.96
CA ASP A 211 -3.45 -1.23 -5.51
C ASP A 211 -4.49 -0.74 -6.52
N GLN A 212 -4.99 -1.65 -7.34
CA GLN A 212 -6.01 -1.37 -8.35
C GLN A 212 -7.43 -1.53 -7.78
N LEU A 213 -8.39 -0.85 -8.40
CA LEU A 213 -9.77 -0.76 -7.93
C LEU A 213 -10.45 -2.12 -7.76
N ASP A 214 -10.25 -3.03 -8.72
CA ASP A 214 -10.88 -4.36 -8.70
C ASP A 214 -10.37 -5.18 -7.52
N ASN A 215 -9.04 -5.14 -7.25
CA ASN A 215 -8.47 -5.84 -6.11
C ASN A 215 -8.91 -5.22 -4.78
N LEU A 216 -8.93 -3.88 -4.68
CA LEU A 216 -9.43 -3.18 -3.49
C LEU A 216 -10.88 -3.58 -3.17
N SER A 217 -11.74 -3.65 -4.20
CA SER A 217 -13.15 -4.06 -4.05
C SER A 217 -13.26 -5.52 -3.59
N LEU A 218 -12.47 -6.41 -4.19
CA LEU A 218 -12.44 -7.84 -3.87
C LEU A 218 -11.98 -8.06 -2.42
N ILE A 219 -10.85 -7.43 -2.05
CA ILE A 219 -10.28 -7.55 -0.70
C ILE A 219 -11.23 -7.00 0.34
N ALA A 220 -11.79 -5.80 0.11
CA ALA A 220 -12.75 -5.20 1.04
C ALA A 220 -13.98 -6.10 1.27
N ALA A 221 -14.44 -6.80 0.21
CA ALA A 221 -15.57 -7.72 0.31
C ALA A 221 -15.26 -9.02 1.07
N GLN A 222 -14.00 -9.47 1.08
CA GLN A 222 -13.59 -10.78 1.60
C GLN A 222 -12.67 -10.70 2.84
N ALA A 223 -12.36 -9.49 3.32
CA ALA A 223 -11.43 -9.29 4.43
C ALA A 223 -11.91 -10.00 5.72
N PRO A 224 -11.05 -10.79 6.40
CA PRO A 224 -11.38 -11.49 7.65
C PRO A 224 -11.34 -10.58 8.88
N LEU A 225 -11.02 -9.30 8.71
CA LEU A 225 -10.99 -8.26 9.73
C LEU A 225 -11.34 -6.90 9.13
N PRO A 226 -11.66 -5.88 9.95
CA PRO A 226 -12.01 -4.55 9.48
C PRO A 226 -10.96 -3.93 8.56
N VAL A 227 -11.40 -3.29 7.48
CA VAL A 227 -10.54 -2.61 6.52
C VAL A 227 -10.75 -1.11 6.51
N THR A 228 -9.66 -0.38 6.36
CA THR A 228 -9.65 1.07 6.13
C THR A 228 -9.26 1.35 4.68
N MET A 229 -10.06 2.13 3.98
CA MET A 229 -9.71 2.70 2.68
C MET A 229 -9.26 4.15 2.83
N VAL A 230 -8.08 4.47 2.32
CA VAL A 230 -7.61 5.86 2.24
C VAL A 230 -8.28 6.52 1.04
N VAL A 231 -9.08 7.56 1.29
CA VAL A 231 -9.82 8.27 0.24
C VAL A 231 -9.15 9.57 -0.21
N TYR A 232 -8.25 10.11 0.62
CA TYR A 232 -7.48 11.32 0.29
C TYR A 232 -6.16 11.33 1.05
N GLN A 233 -5.05 11.59 0.35
CA GLN A 233 -3.73 11.79 0.99
C GLN A 233 -2.69 12.41 0.06
N ASP A 234 -1.65 13.01 0.64
CA ASP A 234 -0.37 13.25 -0.03
C ASP A 234 0.53 12.02 0.21
N ALA A 235 0.53 11.08 -0.73
CA ALA A 235 1.38 9.90 -0.63
C ALA A 235 2.83 10.23 -0.99
N ALA A 236 3.78 9.83 -0.15
CA ALA A 236 5.18 9.86 -0.50
C ALA A 236 5.46 8.85 -1.63
N LEU A 237 6.05 9.31 -2.74
CA LEU A 237 6.47 8.47 -3.86
C LEU A 237 7.64 7.57 -3.47
N PHE A 238 8.51 8.07 -2.63
CA PHE A 238 9.56 7.31 -1.95
C PHE A 238 10.04 8.04 -0.70
N THR A 239 10.68 7.28 0.19
CA THR A 239 11.42 7.78 1.36
C THR A 239 12.84 7.28 1.29
N SER A 240 13.82 8.20 1.40
CA SER A 240 15.24 7.91 1.33
C SER A 240 15.96 8.33 2.61
N ALA A 241 16.99 7.58 2.96
CA ALA A 241 17.94 7.95 4.01
C ALA A 241 18.96 9.03 3.55
N ALA A 242 19.05 9.27 2.23
CA ALA A 242 19.92 10.32 1.71
C ALA A 242 19.38 11.70 2.10
N CYS A 243 20.26 12.57 2.60
CA CYS A 243 19.91 13.92 2.97
C CYS A 243 20.04 14.86 1.77
N ILE A 244 18.97 15.60 1.45
CA ILE A 244 18.98 16.62 0.38
C ILE A 244 19.64 17.94 0.80
N ARG A 245 20.09 18.07 2.06
CA ARG A 245 20.68 19.32 2.59
C ARG A 245 22.19 19.32 2.46
N SER A 246 22.84 18.19 2.70
CA SER A 246 24.29 18.11 2.78
C SER A 246 24.77 16.66 2.71
N ASN A 247 25.94 16.46 2.16
CA ASN A 247 26.66 15.17 2.18
C ASN A 247 27.37 14.92 3.54
N ALA A 248 27.45 15.94 4.40
CA ALA A 248 28.08 15.85 5.71
C ALA A 248 27.17 16.46 6.79
N CYS A 249 26.95 15.71 7.89
CA CYS A 249 26.04 16.12 8.97
C CYS A 249 26.67 17.04 10.03
N LYS A 250 27.83 17.66 9.77
CA LYS A 250 28.57 18.41 10.78
C LYS A 250 27.79 19.62 11.33
N ASP A 251 27.08 20.36 10.47
CA ASP A 251 26.36 21.59 10.87
C ASP A 251 24.90 21.53 10.42
N CYS A 252 24.26 20.37 10.57
CA CYS A 252 22.88 20.20 10.16
C CYS A 252 21.96 21.04 11.07
N PRO A 253 21.20 22.02 10.52
CA PRO A 253 20.31 22.88 11.34
C PRO A 253 19.11 22.11 11.91
N ARG A 254 19.02 20.81 11.66
CA ARG A 254 17.87 19.93 11.99
C ARG A 254 16.53 20.62 11.65
N GLY A 255 15.44 19.94 11.74
CA GLY A 255 14.15 20.55 11.42
C GLY A 255 13.71 20.23 9.98
N GLU A 256 12.64 20.85 9.57
CA GLU A 256 11.95 20.60 8.30
C GLU A 256 12.48 21.51 7.18
N LYS A 257 12.68 20.96 5.96
CA LYS A 257 13.01 21.73 4.77
C LYS A 257 12.30 21.16 3.55
N TRP A 258 11.61 22.04 2.83
CA TRP A 258 10.97 21.72 1.57
C TRP A 258 11.80 22.23 0.38
N LEU A 259 11.86 21.42 -0.69
CA LEU A 259 12.42 21.79 -1.98
C LEU A 259 11.40 21.48 -3.07
N LYS A 260 11.24 22.41 -4.01
CA LYS A 260 10.47 22.17 -5.25
C LYS A 260 11.41 21.57 -6.29
N LEU A 261 10.97 20.53 -6.96
CA LEU A 261 11.70 19.84 -8.02
C LEU A 261 10.80 19.76 -9.25
N GLU A 262 11.43 19.75 -10.42
CA GLU A 262 10.75 19.53 -11.69
C GLU A 262 11.55 18.52 -12.50
N LYS A 263 10.86 17.55 -13.09
CA LYS A 263 11.47 16.58 -14.00
C LYS A 263 10.44 16.23 -15.09
N ASP A 264 10.86 16.33 -16.36
CA ASP A 264 10.04 16.00 -17.52
C ASP A 264 8.66 16.71 -17.52
N GLY A 265 8.65 18.00 -17.12
CA GLY A 265 7.44 18.81 -17.00
C GLY A 265 6.54 18.47 -15.80
N GLN A 266 6.92 17.49 -15.00
CA GLN A 266 6.20 17.13 -13.76
C GLN A 266 6.82 17.79 -12.54
N LYS A 267 5.97 18.33 -11.67
CA LYS A 267 6.37 19.03 -10.45
C LYS A 267 6.29 18.11 -9.24
N TYR A 268 7.29 18.21 -8.39
CA TYR A 268 7.43 17.43 -7.17
C TYR A 268 7.83 18.32 -6.00
N GLN A 269 7.62 17.82 -4.81
CA GLN A 269 8.06 18.46 -3.57
C GLN A 269 8.85 17.45 -2.74
N ALA A 270 10.07 17.80 -2.36
CA ALA A 270 10.90 16.98 -1.49
C ALA A 270 10.94 17.58 -0.08
N LEU A 271 10.59 16.77 0.91
CA LEU A 271 10.68 17.10 2.34
C LEU A 271 11.89 16.43 2.95
N SER A 272 12.79 17.22 3.55
CA SER A 272 13.80 16.71 4.45
C SER A 272 13.37 16.93 5.90
N LYS A 273 13.14 15.83 6.63
CA LYS A 273 12.72 15.83 8.03
C LYS A 273 13.26 14.57 8.73
N ASP A 274 13.65 14.68 9.99
CA ASP A 274 14.10 13.55 10.82
C ASP A 274 15.17 12.66 10.15
N CYS A 275 16.16 13.31 9.49
CA CYS A 275 17.24 12.65 8.73
C CYS A 275 16.74 11.74 7.58
N GLN A 276 15.60 12.07 7.02
CA GLN A 276 15.02 11.40 5.86
C GLN A 276 14.67 12.43 4.79
N THR A 277 14.58 11.95 3.55
CA THR A 277 14.03 12.71 2.43
C THR A 277 12.83 11.97 1.88
N MET A 278 11.69 12.61 1.86
CA MET A 278 10.46 12.12 1.25
C MET A 278 10.16 12.92 -0.01
N LEU A 279 9.81 12.25 -1.10
CA LEU A 279 9.38 12.90 -2.35
C LEU A 279 7.86 12.76 -2.50
N PHE A 280 7.21 13.85 -2.83
CA PHE A 280 5.77 13.91 -3.09
C PHE A 280 5.51 14.45 -4.50
N ALA A 281 4.47 13.95 -5.15
CA ALA A 281 3.89 14.64 -6.28
C ALA A 281 3.29 15.99 -5.82
N GLU A 282 3.15 16.95 -6.74
CA GLU A 282 2.48 18.21 -6.43
C GLU A 282 1.02 17.99 -6.04
N GLN A 283 0.34 17.09 -6.77
CA GLN A 283 -1.06 16.77 -6.58
C GLN A 283 -1.25 15.62 -5.56
N PRO A 284 -2.22 15.74 -4.65
CA PRO A 284 -2.59 14.66 -3.74
C PRO A 284 -3.31 13.51 -4.49
N LEU A 285 -3.41 12.36 -3.83
CA LEU A 285 -4.32 11.28 -4.22
C LEU A 285 -5.73 11.58 -3.73
N CYS A 286 -6.75 11.30 -4.55
CA CYS A 286 -8.15 11.31 -4.14
C CYS A 286 -8.89 10.16 -4.82
N PHE A 287 -9.49 9.30 -4.01
CA PHE A 287 -10.29 8.14 -4.42
C PHE A 287 -11.73 8.25 -3.89
N ALA A 288 -12.20 9.48 -3.63
CA ALA A 288 -13.48 9.68 -2.97
C ALA A 288 -14.65 9.14 -3.80
N ALA A 289 -14.66 9.40 -5.11
CA ALA A 289 -15.72 8.91 -5.98
C ALA A 289 -15.73 7.37 -6.05
N GLU A 290 -14.57 6.74 -6.19
CA GLU A 290 -14.44 5.28 -6.26
C GLU A 290 -14.74 4.61 -4.92
N ALA A 291 -14.45 5.28 -3.82
CA ALA A 291 -14.75 4.77 -2.48
C ALA A 291 -16.25 4.55 -2.23
N ALA A 292 -17.13 5.24 -2.96
CA ALA A 292 -18.57 5.01 -2.89
C ALA A 292 -18.97 3.58 -3.27
N GLU A 293 -18.20 2.94 -4.15
CA GLU A 293 -18.46 1.58 -4.63
C GLU A 293 -17.76 0.52 -3.77
N ILE A 294 -16.71 0.90 -3.02
CA ILE A 294 -15.94 0.00 -2.16
C ILE A 294 -16.49 0.01 -0.74
N LYS A 295 -17.04 -1.11 -0.30
CA LYS A 295 -17.62 -1.27 1.03
C LYS A 295 -16.53 -1.49 2.09
N ALA A 296 -15.76 -0.45 2.39
CA ALA A 296 -14.80 -0.47 3.50
C ALA A 296 -15.50 -0.19 4.84
N ASP A 297 -14.92 -0.69 5.94
CA ASP A 297 -15.41 -0.42 7.30
C ASP A 297 -15.06 1.00 7.75
N TYR A 298 -13.92 1.51 7.27
CA TYR A 298 -13.44 2.85 7.58
C TYR A 298 -12.99 3.55 6.29
N TYR A 299 -13.36 4.83 6.16
CA TYR A 299 -12.82 5.73 5.16
C TYR A 299 -11.91 6.75 5.83
N ARG A 300 -10.68 6.91 5.32
CA ARG A 300 -9.65 7.74 5.95
C ARG A 300 -9.18 8.88 5.06
N VAL A 301 -9.04 10.05 5.67
CA VAL A 301 -8.48 11.26 5.07
C VAL A 301 -7.19 11.62 5.78
N ASP A 302 -6.08 11.74 5.05
CA ASP A 302 -4.75 11.99 5.60
C ASP A 302 -4.32 13.45 5.35
N PHE A 303 -4.12 14.20 6.42
CA PHE A 303 -3.54 15.55 6.44
C PHE A 303 -2.16 15.50 7.11
N VAL A 304 -1.23 14.74 6.52
CA VAL A 304 0.12 14.53 7.04
C VAL A 304 1.17 15.14 6.12
N TYR A 305 2.35 15.41 6.65
CA TYR A 305 3.52 15.94 5.97
C TYR A 305 3.33 17.35 5.40
N LYS A 306 2.59 17.52 4.30
CA LYS A 306 2.39 18.84 3.69
C LYS A 306 1.66 19.79 4.62
N SER A 307 1.86 21.08 4.39
CA SER A 307 1.14 22.13 5.08
C SER A 307 -0.31 22.16 4.61
N TYR A 308 -1.24 22.18 5.54
CA TYR A 308 -2.67 22.38 5.30
C TYR A 308 -3.16 23.53 6.15
N GLU A 309 -3.81 24.51 5.51
CA GLU A 309 -4.63 25.47 6.23
C GLU A 309 -5.90 24.77 6.75
N ALA A 310 -6.28 25.05 8.00
CA ALA A 310 -7.41 24.38 8.64
C ALA A 310 -8.72 24.49 7.82
N ALA A 311 -9.00 25.67 7.23
CA ALA A 311 -10.17 25.89 6.38
C ALA A 311 -10.15 25.01 5.11
N LYS A 312 -8.96 24.85 4.48
CA LYS A 312 -8.80 23.97 3.32
C LYS A 312 -8.98 22.50 3.70
N ALA A 313 -8.44 22.08 4.83
CA ALA A 313 -8.63 20.72 5.34
C ALA A 313 -10.11 20.43 5.59
N ALA A 314 -10.86 21.36 6.19
CA ALA A 314 -12.30 21.23 6.38
C ALA A 314 -13.07 21.17 5.04
N GLN A 315 -12.67 21.95 4.04
CA GLN A 315 -13.27 21.87 2.70
C GLN A 315 -13.04 20.50 2.03
N VAL A 316 -11.80 19.96 2.12
CA VAL A 316 -11.48 18.62 1.62
C VAL A 316 -12.33 17.58 2.36
N TRP A 317 -12.32 17.63 3.69
CA TRP A 317 -13.10 16.74 4.56
C TRP A 317 -14.57 16.68 4.17
N ASN A 318 -15.21 17.83 4.01
CA ASN A 318 -16.61 17.93 3.66
C ASN A 318 -16.94 17.39 2.26
N LYS A 319 -16.01 17.52 1.30
CA LYS A 319 -16.17 16.93 -0.04
C LYS A 319 -16.08 15.42 -0.02
N VAL A 320 -14.98 14.90 0.53
CA VAL A 320 -14.71 13.44 0.48
C VAL A 320 -15.74 12.64 1.28
N ARG A 321 -16.31 13.21 2.36
CA ARG A 321 -17.41 12.58 3.10
C ARG A 321 -18.70 12.43 2.30
N ARG A 322 -18.87 13.19 1.24
CA ARG A 322 -19.95 13.03 0.26
C ARG A 322 -19.56 12.17 -0.92
N PHE A 323 -18.38 11.54 -0.85
CA PHE A 323 -17.78 10.78 -1.95
C PHE A 323 -17.56 11.64 -3.22
N GLU A 324 -17.27 12.93 -3.04
CA GLU A 324 -16.96 13.86 -4.10
C GLU A 324 -15.44 14.06 -4.21
N ASP A 325 -14.91 13.96 -5.43
CA ASP A 325 -13.50 14.20 -5.68
C ASP A 325 -13.09 15.65 -5.42
N VAL A 326 -11.88 15.81 -4.93
CA VAL A 326 -11.23 17.11 -4.79
C VAL A 326 -10.57 17.47 -6.14
N ALA A 327 -10.70 18.72 -6.57
CA ALA A 327 -10.07 19.17 -7.80
C ALA A 327 -8.53 19.05 -7.76
N ASN A 328 -7.91 18.83 -8.92
CA ASN A 328 -6.46 18.69 -9.08
C ASN A 328 -5.83 17.53 -8.27
N CYS A 329 -6.53 16.43 -8.19
CA CYS A 329 -6.04 15.17 -7.61
C CYS A 329 -5.65 14.16 -8.68
N ARG A 330 -4.88 13.16 -8.29
CA ARG A 330 -4.49 12.03 -9.13
C ARG A 330 -5.03 10.72 -8.56
N LYS A 331 -5.16 9.71 -9.43
CA LYS A 331 -5.70 8.38 -9.09
C LYS A 331 -4.62 7.30 -8.93
N ALA A 332 -3.33 7.66 -8.96
CA ALA A 332 -2.19 6.73 -8.89
C ALA A 332 -2.34 5.54 -9.86
N ASN A 333 -2.27 4.32 -9.30
CA ASN A 333 -2.39 3.07 -10.06
C ASN A 333 -3.81 2.50 -10.09
N LEU A 334 -4.79 3.23 -9.58
CA LEU A 334 -6.15 2.70 -9.35
C LEU A 334 -6.79 2.04 -10.60
N TYR A 335 -6.46 2.54 -11.79
CA TYR A 335 -6.95 2.05 -13.08
C TYR A 335 -5.85 1.41 -13.95
N ARG A 336 -4.71 1.09 -13.38
CA ARG A 336 -3.61 0.45 -14.10
C ARG A 336 -3.49 -1.00 -13.66
N CYS A 337 -3.47 -1.92 -14.61
CA CYS A 337 -2.99 -3.28 -14.34
C CYS A 337 -1.49 -3.22 -14.02
N LEU A 338 -1.10 -3.70 -12.86
CA LEU A 338 0.30 -3.93 -12.50
C LEU A 338 0.81 -5.18 -13.18
#